data_8226ab0ea1c01d03165080e335494273
#
_entry.id   8226ab0ea1c01d03165080e335494273
#
_cell.length_a   1.000
_cell.length_b   1.000
_cell.length_c   1.000
_cell.angle_alpha   90.00
_cell.angle_beta   90.00
_cell.angle_gamma   90.00
#
_symmetry.space_group_name_H-M   'P 1'
#
loop_
_entity.id
_entity.type
_entity.pdbx_description
1 polymer ?
#
loop_
_entity_poly.entity_id
_entity_poly.type
_entity_poly.pdbx_seq_one_letter_code
_entity_poly.pdbx_strand_id
1 'polypeptide(L)' 'MTATTRYEAAQGGLALVIHETVSETANPVIRKVDLAVADARDPARVLTQLTGYVAR' A
#
# COMPACT_ATOMS: atom_id res chain seq x y z
N MET A 1 -7.25 -10.81 10.08
CA MET A 1 -7.08 -9.41 10.55
C MET A 1 -6.46 -8.58 9.45
N THR A 2 -6.96 -7.37 9.27
CA THR A 2 -6.46 -6.45 8.25
C THR A 2 -5.79 -5.26 8.95
N ALA A 3 -4.60 -4.91 8.48
CA ALA A 3 -3.86 -3.77 9.01
C ALA A 3 -3.51 -2.82 7.87
N THR A 4 -3.69 -1.54 8.11
CA THR A 4 -3.37 -0.50 7.13
C THR A 4 -2.34 0.43 7.72
N THR A 5 -1.27 0.68 6.96
CA THR A 5 -0.21 1.60 7.33
C THR A 5 -0.11 2.68 6.26
N ARG A 6 0.09 3.92 6.70
CA ARG A 6 0.27 5.05 5.80
C ARG A 6 1.65 5.65 6.04
N TYR A 7 2.40 5.85 4.98
CA TYR A 7 3.66 6.58 5.08
C TYR A 7 3.84 7.53 3.91
N GLU A 8 4.73 8.48 4.10
CA GLU A 8 5.04 9.49 3.11
C GLU A 8 6.44 9.29 2.60
N ALA A 9 6.64 9.57 1.32
CA ALA A 9 7.93 9.51 0.67
C ALA A 9 8.06 10.69 -0.29
N ALA A 10 9.28 11.07 -0.59
CA ALA A 10 9.55 12.11 -1.59
C ALA A 10 10.52 11.54 -2.61
N GLN A 11 10.23 11.76 -3.88
CA GLN A 11 11.08 11.28 -4.96
C GLN A 11 10.96 12.22 -6.15
N GLY A 12 12.10 12.72 -6.63
CA GLY A 12 12.14 13.58 -7.80
C GLY A 12 11.34 14.86 -7.66
N GLY A 13 11.27 15.41 -6.45
CA GLY A 13 10.46 16.61 -6.18
C GLY A 13 8.98 16.34 -5.97
N LEU A 14 8.54 15.09 -6.04
CA LEU A 14 7.16 14.70 -5.76
C LEU A 14 7.03 14.17 -4.34
N ALA A 15 6.04 14.68 -3.62
CA ALA A 15 5.64 14.11 -2.34
C ALA A 15 4.58 13.06 -2.58
N LEU A 16 4.78 11.87 -2.04
CA LEU A 16 3.92 10.72 -2.24
C LEU A 16 3.35 10.24 -0.92
N VAL A 17 2.13 9.74 -0.96
CA VAL A 17 1.51 9.03 0.15
C VAL A 17 1.33 7.59 -0.27
N ILE A 18 1.81 6.67 0.57
CA ILE A 18 1.72 5.24 0.31
C ILE A 18 0.83 4.62 1.36
N HIS A 19 -0.21 3.93 0.92
CA HIS A 19 -1.09 3.16 1.79
C HIS A 19 -0.79 1.69 1.58
N GLU A 20 -0.36 1.02 2.63
CA GLU A 20 -0.12 -0.42 2.63
C GLU A 20 -1.21 -1.10 3.43
N THR A 21 -1.90 -2.03 2.82
CA THR A 21 -2.92 -2.83 3.50
C THR A 21 -2.51 -4.29 3.46
N VAL A 22 -2.35 -4.87 4.64
CA VAL A 22 -2.02 -6.29 4.80
C VAL A 22 -3.27 -6.99 5.27
N SER A 23 -3.69 -8.02 4.53
CA SER A 23 -4.89 -8.78 4.86
C SER A 23 -4.61 -10.28 4.81
N GLU A 24 -5.43 -11.03 5.53
CA GLU A 24 -5.32 -12.49 5.53
C GLU A 24 -6.00 -13.06 4.29
N THR A 25 -5.56 -14.24 3.88
CA THR A 25 -6.14 -14.99 2.78
C THR A 25 -6.76 -16.27 3.33
N ALA A 26 -7.34 -17.09 2.45
CA ALA A 26 -7.85 -18.40 2.82
C ALA A 26 -6.75 -19.34 3.33
N ASN A 27 -5.50 -19.08 2.93
CA ASN A 27 -4.35 -19.84 3.43
C ASN A 27 -3.72 -19.09 4.59
N PRO A 28 -3.71 -19.65 5.83
CA PRO A 28 -3.25 -18.93 7.01
C PRO A 28 -1.75 -18.59 7.01
N VAL A 29 -0.96 -19.18 6.12
CA VAL A 29 0.47 -18.84 6.01
C VAL A 29 0.75 -17.82 4.93
N ILE A 30 -0.28 -17.37 4.19
CA ILE A 30 -0.12 -16.40 3.11
C ILE A 30 -0.89 -15.13 3.45
N ARG A 31 -0.25 -13.98 3.31
CA ARG A 31 -0.87 -12.69 3.47
C ARG A 31 -0.88 -11.94 2.16
N LYS A 32 -1.95 -11.20 1.94
CA LYS A 32 -2.07 -10.31 0.78
C LYS A 32 -1.61 -8.92 1.19
N VAL A 33 -0.76 -8.32 0.36
CA VAL A 33 -0.27 -6.96 0.57
C VAL A 33 -0.73 -6.11 -0.60
N ASP A 34 -1.49 -5.08 -0.31
CA ASP A 34 -1.93 -4.09 -1.30
C ASP A 34 -1.22 -2.77 -1.02
N LEU A 35 -0.63 -2.19 -2.06
CA LEU A 35 0.00 -0.89 -1.99
C LEU A 35 -0.73 0.06 -2.92
N ALA A 36 -1.09 1.22 -2.41
CA ALA A 36 -1.63 2.30 -3.22
C ALA A 36 -0.76 3.52 -3.03
N VAL A 37 -0.28 4.09 -4.14
CA VAL A 37 0.59 5.27 -4.12
C VAL A 37 -0.18 6.43 -4.71
N ALA A 38 -0.26 7.53 -3.98
CA ALA A 38 -0.97 8.74 -4.40
C ALA A 38 -0.08 9.97 -4.26
N ASP A 39 -0.43 11.02 -4.99
CA ASP A 39 0.20 12.33 -4.83
C ASP A 39 -0.25 12.92 -3.49
N ALA A 40 0.70 13.33 -2.65
CA ALA A 40 0.37 13.91 -1.34
C ALA A 40 -0.47 15.18 -1.43
N ARG A 41 -0.41 15.89 -2.56
CA ARG A 41 -1.21 17.12 -2.78
C ARG A 41 -2.64 16.82 -3.22
N ASP A 42 -2.87 15.60 -3.70
CA ASP A 42 -4.20 15.15 -4.13
C ASP A 42 -4.34 13.66 -3.79
N PRO A 43 -4.58 13.34 -2.49
CA PRO A 43 -4.61 11.93 -2.05
C PRO A 43 -5.71 11.10 -2.69
N ALA A 44 -6.72 11.71 -3.26
CA ALA A 44 -7.77 10.99 -3.99
C ALA A 44 -7.29 10.47 -5.35
N ARG A 45 -6.16 11.01 -5.84
CA ARG A 45 -5.61 10.60 -7.12
C ARG A 45 -4.59 9.50 -6.92
N VAL A 46 -5.01 8.26 -7.17
CA VAL A 46 -4.11 7.12 -7.07
C VAL A 46 -3.25 7.05 -8.33
N LEU A 47 -1.93 7.09 -8.15
CA LEU A 47 -0.98 7.06 -9.26
C LEU A 47 -0.67 5.64 -9.70
N THR A 48 -0.58 4.71 -8.73
CA THR A 48 -0.33 3.31 -9.04
C THR A 48 -0.81 2.44 -7.89
N GLN A 49 -1.09 1.18 -8.21
CA GLN A 49 -1.46 0.17 -7.23
C GLN A 49 -0.70 -1.11 -7.53
N LEU A 50 -0.28 -1.78 -6.46
CA LEU A 50 0.42 -3.05 -6.54
C LEU A 50 -0.21 -4.01 -5.55
N THR A 51 -0.32 -5.26 -5.96
CA THR A 51 -0.80 -6.33 -5.08
C THR A 51 0.19 -7.47 -5.12
N GLY A 52 0.55 -7.98 -3.97
CA GLY A 52 1.44 -9.11 -3.85
C GLY A 52 1.01 -10.03 -2.72
N TYR A 53 1.65 -11.18 -2.64
CA TYR A 53 1.40 -12.15 -1.60
C TYR A 53 2.71 -12.51 -0.94
N VAL A 54 2.69 -12.58 0.38
CA VAL A 54 3.90 -12.92 1.14
C VAL A 54 3.58 -14.07 2.09
N ALA A 55 4.52 -14.99 2.24
CA ALA A 55 4.41 -16.07 3.20
C ALA A 55 4.85 -15.58 4.58
N ARG A 56 4.21 -16.11 5.59
CA ARG A 56 4.61 -15.84 6.97
C ARG A 56 5.98 -16.41 7.28
#